data_e385aff27d3660a2e06d192b9f8f4fa6
#
_entry.id   e385aff27d3660a2e06d192b9f8f4fa6
#
_cell.length_a   1.000
_cell.length_b   1.000
_cell.length_c   1.000
_cell.angle_alpha   90.00
_cell.angle_beta   90.00
_cell.angle_gamma   90.00
#
_symmetry.space_group_name_H-M   'P 1'
#
loop_
_entity.id
_entity.type
_entity.pdbx_description
1 polymer ?
#
loop_
_entity_poly.entity_id
_entity_poly.type
_entity_poly.pdbx_seq_one_letter_code
_entity_poly.pdbx_strand_id
1 'polypeptide(L)'
;MKKVIKIIFILFLQLALSISSAEDFDNDKFTSDDIYTIKNIHSIDLSSSAKKITYIETFANRKNDAYENSLWLYDKERKNPKKLIKNIKSISAPQFSPNEKYIAYISSGKKKYKSNSQLWLINLKTARKRQLTKIANDVTDFQWSPDGEKIAIVVHHKKDDIKGTKPPIVVDRYQFKKDGYDFIESENKHIHIMHLDKRGITQITNGNYDHVLPSWSPDGEKLAFSSKRENPDKHNNWDIYIKDLEKNSTIKLTQHIGADSDPYSVSRPAWSPNGEKIAYVRSGDPNLIWYSISQIAITDIKNRSTELITNHLDRNTSFPMWSDDGSSLLFVIEDDRNSQLAVYKDKKISKLTDDTKYVSNYSKAYDVEGDVIALLLSSSESPEELYILNQENLKKISNHNEEFLNKRKFNPIEKISFNSFDGVQINGMMIKPHDFDSSKKYPLIIRIHGGPVSQYDLSFSLERQIFASNDYIVIAVNPRGSSGRGEEFQKAIFADWGNIDAKDIIAAANFAISTGFIDENKMGIGGWSYGSMLTNYVIAKDQRFKAATSG
;
A
#
# COMPACT_ATOMS: atom_id res chain seq x y z
N MET A 1 39.59 -59.61 5.47
CA MET A 1 38.24 -59.05 5.80
C MET A 1 38.27 -57.65 6.38
N LYS A 2 39.03 -57.30 7.43
CA LYS A 2 39.02 -55.96 8.06
C LYS A 2 39.50 -54.78 7.16
N LYS A 3 40.36 -55.02 6.17
CA LYS A 3 40.82 -53.96 5.21
C LYS A 3 39.80 -53.66 4.09
N VAL A 4 39.03 -54.67 3.67
CA VAL A 4 38.01 -54.51 2.63
C VAL A 4 36.79 -53.73 3.16
N ILE A 5 36.41 -54.01 4.42
CA ILE A 5 35.30 -53.30 5.11
C ILE A 5 35.63 -51.81 5.30
N LYS A 6 36.90 -51.44 5.58
CA LYS A 6 37.30 -50.03 5.69
C LYS A 6 37.26 -49.27 4.39
N ILE A 7 37.59 -49.92 3.28
CA ILE A 7 37.55 -49.31 1.93
C ILE A 7 36.09 -49.10 1.48
N ILE A 8 35.21 -50.05 1.74
CA ILE A 8 33.76 -49.92 1.45
C ILE A 8 33.12 -48.81 2.28
N PHE A 9 33.52 -48.67 3.57
CA PHE A 9 33.00 -47.59 4.42
C PHE A 9 33.47 -46.20 4.02
N ILE A 10 34.71 -46.06 3.52
CA ILE A 10 35.25 -44.78 2.99
C ILE A 10 34.59 -44.44 1.63
N LEU A 11 34.33 -45.43 0.75
CA LEU A 11 33.58 -45.19 -0.49
C LEU A 11 32.12 -44.83 -0.24
N PHE A 12 31.46 -45.43 0.75
CA PHE A 12 30.09 -45.02 1.15
C PHE A 12 30.05 -43.64 1.80
N LEU A 13 31.08 -43.25 2.58
CA LEU A 13 31.17 -41.90 3.14
C LEU A 13 31.46 -40.85 2.07
N GLN A 14 32.27 -41.16 1.03
CA GLN A 14 32.50 -40.27 -0.11
C GLN A 14 31.26 -40.17 -1.02
N LEU A 15 30.51 -41.26 -1.21
CA LEU A 15 29.27 -41.24 -1.96
C LEU A 15 28.16 -40.48 -1.17
N ALA A 16 28.09 -40.61 0.14
CA ALA A 16 27.17 -39.87 1.00
C ALA A 16 27.51 -38.37 1.03
N LEU A 17 28.80 -38.01 1.02
CA LEU A 17 29.26 -36.61 0.91
C LEU A 17 29.02 -36.00 -0.50
N SER A 18 29.10 -36.83 -1.57
CA SER A 18 28.75 -36.36 -2.93
C SER A 18 27.25 -36.26 -3.19
N ILE A 19 26.43 -37.04 -2.46
CA ILE A 19 24.96 -36.91 -2.52
C ILE A 19 24.50 -35.70 -1.71
N SER A 20 25.16 -35.41 -0.56
CA SER A 20 24.84 -34.18 0.21
C SER A 20 25.24 -32.89 -0.51
N SER A 21 26.27 -32.94 -1.36
CA SER A 21 26.68 -31.78 -2.17
C SER A 21 25.88 -31.59 -3.45
N ALA A 22 25.09 -32.58 -3.89
CA ALA A 22 24.21 -32.46 -5.05
C ALA A 22 22.79 -31.95 -4.68
N GLU A 23 22.36 -32.08 -3.41
CA GLU A 23 21.11 -31.49 -2.94
C GLU A 23 21.24 -30.01 -2.55
N ASP A 24 22.44 -29.48 -2.34
CA ASP A 24 22.67 -28.07 -1.97
C ASP A 24 22.66 -27.10 -3.15
N PHE A 25 22.75 -27.57 -4.41
CA PHE A 25 22.86 -26.70 -5.58
C PHE A 25 21.53 -26.07 -6.07
N ASP A 26 20.37 -26.52 -5.59
CA ASP A 26 19.06 -25.99 -6.02
C ASP A 26 18.32 -25.24 -4.89
N ASN A 27 18.94 -25.10 -3.73
CA ASN A 27 18.29 -24.57 -2.51
C ASN A 27 18.38 -23.03 -2.41
N ASP A 28 19.09 -22.35 -3.33
CA ASP A 28 19.29 -20.90 -3.32
C ASP A 28 18.38 -20.15 -4.33
N LYS A 29 17.63 -20.88 -5.15
CA LYS A 29 16.65 -20.32 -6.10
C LYS A 29 15.35 -19.92 -5.40
N PHE A 30 14.71 -18.88 -5.89
CA PHE A 30 13.36 -18.52 -5.45
C PHE A 30 12.33 -19.51 -5.99
N THR A 31 11.40 -19.90 -5.12
CA THR A 31 10.31 -20.84 -5.41
C THR A 31 8.95 -20.29 -4.97
N SER A 32 7.87 -20.91 -5.44
CA SER A 32 6.51 -20.53 -5.00
C SER A 32 6.28 -20.78 -3.50
N ASP A 33 6.98 -21.74 -2.90
CA ASP A 33 6.87 -22.04 -1.46
C ASP A 33 7.44 -20.92 -0.58
N ASP A 34 8.25 -20.02 -1.13
CA ASP A 34 8.81 -18.86 -0.43
C ASP A 34 7.74 -17.87 0.07
N ILE A 35 6.53 -17.91 -0.52
CA ILE A 35 5.38 -17.15 -0.03
C ILE A 35 5.06 -17.45 1.45
N TYR A 36 5.37 -18.65 1.93
CA TYR A 36 5.14 -19.05 3.32
C TYR A 36 6.24 -18.59 4.28
N THR A 37 7.35 -18.09 3.77
CA THR A 37 8.49 -17.63 4.57
C THR A 37 8.64 -16.12 4.58
N ILE A 38 8.22 -15.43 3.52
CA ILE A 38 8.27 -13.97 3.42
C ILE A 38 7.32 -13.34 4.44
N LYS A 39 7.83 -12.29 5.12
CA LYS A 39 7.09 -11.44 6.05
C LYS A 39 6.81 -10.09 5.37
N ASN A 40 5.54 -9.73 5.31
CA ASN A 40 5.12 -8.41 4.84
C ASN A 40 4.94 -7.48 6.03
N ILE A 41 5.64 -6.36 6.04
CA ILE A 41 5.58 -5.35 7.11
C ILE A 41 4.75 -4.18 6.61
N HIS A 42 3.76 -3.75 7.39
CA HIS A 42 2.87 -2.66 7.01
C HIS A 42 2.25 -1.94 8.22
N SER A 43 1.49 -0.89 7.97
CA SER A 43 0.70 -0.16 8.98
C SER A 43 1.54 0.31 10.16
N ILE A 44 2.48 1.21 9.89
CA ILE A 44 3.35 1.78 10.93
C ILE A 44 2.69 2.96 11.63
N ASP A 45 3.04 3.14 12.89
CA ASP A 45 2.78 4.36 13.65
C ASP A 45 3.94 4.66 14.60
N LEU A 46 4.35 5.92 14.66
CA LEU A 46 5.45 6.41 15.49
C LEU A 46 4.88 7.13 16.71
N SER A 47 5.40 6.81 17.91
CA SER A 47 4.97 7.48 19.15
C SER A 47 5.33 8.96 19.15
N SER A 48 4.57 9.80 19.84
CA SER A 48 4.77 11.25 19.91
C SER A 48 6.15 11.66 20.42
N SER A 49 6.79 10.83 21.26
CA SER A 49 8.18 11.02 21.71
C SER A 49 9.23 10.56 20.70
N ALA A 50 8.85 10.09 19.51
CA ALA A 50 9.74 9.49 18.51
C ALA A 50 10.61 8.31 19.00
N LYS A 51 10.25 7.70 20.15
CA LYS A 51 11.04 6.62 20.77
C LYS A 51 10.55 5.23 20.43
N LYS A 52 9.28 5.07 20.03
CA LYS A 52 8.65 3.77 19.78
C LYS A 52 7.93 3.74 18.45
N ILE A 53 7.98 2.60 17.76
CA ILE A 53 7.26 2.35 16.52
C ILE A 53 6.43 1.09 16.69
N THR A 54 5.15 1.15 16.35
CA THR A 54 4.30 -0.02 16.21
C THR A 54 4.04 -0.32 14.75
N TYR A 55 3.95 -1.60 14.40
CA TYR A 55 3.70 -2.05 13.03
C TYR A 55 3.12 -3.45 13.00
N ILE A 56 2.62 -3.85 11.84
CA ILE A 56 2.04 -5.18 11.61
C ILE A 56 2.98 -5.99 10.72
N GLU A 57 3.20 -7.25 11.10
CA GLU A 57 3.81 -8.30 10.28
C GLU A 57 2.71 -9.25 9.83
N THR A 58 2.61 -9.49 8.53
CA THR A 58 1.71 -10.48 7.93
C THR A 58 2.51 -11.56 7.23
N PHE A 59 2.14 -12.83 7.40
CA PHE A 59 2.71 -13.94 6.68
C PHE A 59 1.64 -14.97 6.29
N ALA A 60 1.89 -15.73 5.22
CA ALA A 60 1.04 -16.84 4.81
C ALA A 60 1.33 -18.07 5.67
N ASN A 61 0.32 -18.62 6.32
CA ASN A 61 0.44 -19.85 7.12
C ASN A 61 -0.10 -21.05 6.33
N ARG A 62 0.81 -21.87 5.81
CA ARG A 62 0.47 -23.06 5.00
C ARG A 62 -0.46 -24.03 5.74
N LYS A 63 -0.27 -24.23 7.06
CA LYS A 63 -1.06 -25.18 7.85
C LYS A 63 -2.52 -24.76 7.97
N ASN A 64 -2.78 -23.45 8.06
CA ASN A 64 -4.10 -22.89 8.29
C ASN A 64 -4.74 -22.39 6.99
N ASP A 65 -4.00 -22.44 5.87
CA ASP A 65 -4.38 -21.87 4.57
C ASP A 65 -4.95 -20.44 4.73
N ALA A 66 -4.19 -19.60 5.41
CA ALA A 66 -4.62 -18.25 5.78
C ALA A 66 -3.44 -17.33 6.05
N TYR A 67 -3.66 -16.03 5.85
CA TYR A 67 -2.74 -15.02 6.35
C TYR A 67 -2.92 -14.84 7.86
N GLU A 68 -1.81 -14.75 8.56
CA GLU A 68 -1.73 -14.45 9.99
C GLU A 68 -0.98 -13.15 10.23
N ASN A 69 -1.45 -12.39 11.21
CA ASN A 69 -0.94 -11.07 11.52
C ASN A 69 -0.38 -11.02 12.94
N SER A 70 0.69 -10.29 13.12
CA SER A 70 1.30 -10.02 14.43
C SER A 70 1.52 -8.52 14.62
N LEU A 71 1.19 -8.00 15.80
CA LEU A 71 1.51 -6.62 16.18
C LEU A 71 2.86 -6.57 16.85
N TRP A 72 3.73 -5.71 16.34
CA TRP A 72 5.07 -5.50 16.86
C TRP A 72 5.23 -4.12 17.51
N LEU A 73 6.16 -4.03 18.40
CA LEU A 73 6.67 -2.79 19.00
C LEU A 73 8.19 -2.78 18.88
N TYR A 74 8.72 -1.77 18.22
CA TYR A 74 10.13 -1.38 18.29
C TYR A 74 10.28 -0.28 19.34
N ASP A 75 11.37 -0.34 20.13
CA ASP A 75 11.73 0.64 21.15
C ASP A 75 13.18 1.05 20.92
N LYS A 76 13.42 2.35 20.65
CA LYS A 76 14.74 2.93 20.34
C LYS A 76 15.77 2.64 21.44
N GLU A 77 15.34 2.61 22.70
CA GLU A 77 16.22 2.34 23.86
C GLU A 77 16.61 0.86 23.94
N ARG A 78 15.70 -0.04 23.63
CA ARG A 78 15.91 -1.51 23.71
C ARG A 78 16.52 -2.08 22.44
N LYS A 79 16.41 -1.41 21.32
CA LYS A 79 16.92 -1.79 19.98
C LYS A 79 16.41 -3.15 19.43
N ASN A 80 15.49 -3.82 20.13
CA ASN A 80 14.94 -5.11 19.71
C ASN A 80 13.42 -5.03 19.55
N PRO A 81 12.87 -5.36 18.38
CA PRO A 81 11.44 -5.47 18.18
C PRO A 81 10.81 -6.57 19.04
N LYS A 82 9.62 -6.31 19.59
CA LYS A 82 8.87 -7.26 20.42
C LYS A 82 7.49 -7.50 19.84
N LYS A 83 7.10 -8.78 19.69
CA LYS A 83 5.70 -9.14 19.36
C LYS A 83 4.78 -8.90 20.56
N LEU A 84 3.84 -7.96 20.42
CA LEU A 84 2.79 -7.70 21.41
C LEU A 84 1.57 -8.59 21.22
N ILE A 85 1.23 -8.89 19.97
CA ILE A 85 0.15 -9.80 19.59
C ILE A 85 0.72 -10.76 18.54
N LYS A 86 0.38 -12.04 18.66
CA LYS A 86 0.95 -13.09 17.82
C LYS A 86 -0.14 -13.78 17.02
N ASN A 87 0.09 -13.93 15.73
CA ASN A 87 -0.58 -14.87 14.84
C ASN A 87 -2.11 -14.87 14.94
N ILE A 88 -2.72 -13.73 14.69
CA ILE A 88 -4.19 -13.57 14.65
C ILE A 88 -4.67 -13.29 13.22
N LYS A 89 -5.91 -13.69 12.91
CA LYS A 89 -6.47 -13.54 11.56
C LYS A 89 -6.64 -12.10 11.09
N SER A 90 -6.98 -11.20 12.01
CA SER A 90 -7.30 -9.82 11.65
C SER A 90 -6.74 -8.86 12.68
N ILE A 91 -5.94 -7.92 12.21
CA ILE A 91 -5.50 -6.73 12.92
C ILE A 91 -5.16 -5.64 11.91
N SER A 92 -5.53 -4.38 12.19
CA SER A 92 -5.22 -3.26 11.31
C SER A 92 -5.13 -1.95 12.10
N ALA A 93 -4.55 -0.93 11.46
CA ALA A 93 -4.51 0.45 11.92
C ALA A 93 -4.01 0.61 13.38
N PRO A 94 -2.84 0.07 13.76
CA PRO A 94 -2.31 0.30 15.09
C PRO A 94 -1.93 1.78 15.25
N GLN A 95 -2.31 2.40 16.38
CA GLN A 95 -1.98 3.79 16.70
C GLN A 95 -1.66 3.92 18.19
N PHE A 96 -0.58 4.64 18.51
CA PHE A 96 -0.30 5.03 19.88
C PHE A 96 -1.36 6.00 20.41
N SER A 97 -1.70 5.88 21.68
CA SER A 97 -2.38 6.97 22.36
C SER A 97 -1.42 8.16 22.52
N PRO A 98 -1.90 9.43 22.54
CA PRO A 98 -1.03 10.61 22.69
C PRO A 98 -0.14 10.56 23.94
N ASN A 99 -0.59 9.94 25.02
CA ASN A 99 0.18 9.74 26.26
C ASN A 99 1.07 8.49 26.25
N GLU A 100 1.19 7.79 25.12
CA GLU A 100 1.98 6.57 24.89
C GLU A 100 1.76 5.41 25.88
N LYS A 101 0.65 5.41 26.61
CA LYS A 101 0.31 4.31 27.53
C LYS A 101 -0.31 3.11 26.82
N TYR A 102 -0.92 3.35 25.66
CA TYR A 102 -1.69 2.36 24.92
C TYR A 102 -1.34 2.34 23.44
N ILE A 103 -1.60 1.21 22.79
CA ILE A 103 -1.82 1.12 21.34
C ILE A 103 -3.28 0.71 21.13
N ALA A 104 -4.02 1.51 20.34
CA ALA A 104 -5.31 1.13 19.81
C ALA A 104 -5.15 0.41 18.48
N TYR A 105 -6.03 -0.53 18.15
CA TYR A 105 -6.03 -1.27 16.90
C TYR A 105 -7.43 -1.83 16.61
N ILE A 106 -7.70 -2.10 15.33
CA ILE A 106 -8.93 -2.77 14.89
C ILE A 106 -8.65 -4.28 14.77
N SER A 107 -9.57 -5.09 15.27
CA SER A 107 -9.52 -6.55 15.17
C SER A 107 -10.90 -7.14 15.35
N SER A 108 -11.08 -8.41 15.01
CA SER A 108 -12.35 -9.13 15.23
C SER A 108 -12.79 -9.05 16.69
N GLY A 109 -14.07 -8.90 16.91
CA GLY A 109 -14.68 -8.85 18.25
C GLY A 109 -14.66 -10.18 18.98
N LYS A 110 -15.17 -10.19 20.22
CA LYS A 110 -15.37 -11.41 21.02
C LYS A 110 -16.84 -11.81 21.09
N LYS A 111 -17.11 -13.09 21.40
CA LYS A 111 -18.44 -13.64 21.62
C LYS A 111 -19.35 -13.38 20.41
N LYS A 112 -20.52 -12.76 20.62
CA LYS A 112 -21.49 -12.40 19.58
C LYS A 112 -20.99 -11.37 18.55
N TYR A 113 -19.85 -10.72 18.78
CA TYR A 113 -19.23 -9.75 17.87
C TYR A 113 -18.07 -10.33 17.05
N LYS A 114 -17.90 -11.66 16.98
CA LYS A 114 -16.77 -12.29 16.28
C LYS A 114 -16.72 -12.01 14.78
N SER A 115 -17.86 -11.81 14.16
CA SER A 115 -17.97 -11.47 12.73
C SER A 115 -17.75 -9.99 12.43
N ASN A 116 -17.67 -9.14 13.45
CA ASN A 116 -17.54 -7.70 13.29
C ASN A 116 -16.16 -7.22 13.73
N SER A 117 -15.63 -6.25 13.00
CA SER A 117 -14.42 -5.52 13.38
C SER A 117 -14.71 -4.57 14.52
N GLN A 118 -13.87 -4.59 15.54
CA GLN A 118 -14.04 -3.82 16.78
C GLN A 118 -12.75 -3.10 17.14
N LEU A 119 -12.85 -2.01 17.90
CA LEU A 119 -11.70 -1.29 18.43
C LEU A 119 -11.20 -1.95 19.71
N TRP A 120 -9.90 -2.12 19.81
CA TRP A 120 -9.18 -2.72 20.91
C TRP A 120 -8.07 -1.82 21.44
N LEU A 121 -7.71 -2.00 22.70
CA LEU A 121 -6.51 -1.41 23.32
C LEU A 121 -5.58 -2.49 23.86
N ILE A 122 -4.28 -2.25 23.74
CA ILE A 122 -3.26 -2.94 24.52
C ILE A 122 -2.51 -1.93 25.39
N ASN A 123 -2.41 -2.20 26.69
CA ASN A 123 -1.63 -1.40 27.62
C ASN A 123 -0.15 -1.78 27.49
N LEU A 124 0.73 -0.82 27.21
CA LEU A 124 2.15 -1.08 26.91
C LEU A 124 2.95 -1.52 28.15
N LYS A 125 2.53 -1.10 29.36
CA LYS A 125 3.19 -1.50 30.61
C LYS A 125 2.83 -2.91 31.03
N THR A 126 1.53 -3.27 30.93
CA THR A 126 1.01 -4.55 31.45
C THR A 126 0.75 -5.62 30.38
N ALA A 127 0.85 -5.25 29.10
CA ALA A 127 0.45 -6.05 27.93
C ALA A 127 -1.03 -6.54 27.97
N ARG A 128 -1.86 -5.94 28.83
CA ARG A 128 -3.28 -6.29 28.97
C ARG A 128 -4.07 -5.76 27.78
N LYS A 129 -4.86 -6.64 27.14
CA LYS A 129 -5.72 -6.32 26.00
C LYS A 129 -7.16 -6.11 26.45
N ARG A 130 -7.81 -5.08 25.93
CA ARG A 130 -9.21 -4.75 26.21
C ARG A 130 -9.97 -4.40 24.93
N GLN A 131 -11.09 -5.07 24.66
CA GLN A 131 -12.02 -4.66 23.62
C GLN A 131 -12.77 -3.42 24.09
N LEU A 132 -12.68 -2.31 23.33
CA LEU A 132 -13.34 -1.05 23.65
C LEU A 132 -14.77 -1.01 23.14
N THR A 133 -14.97 -1.28 21.84
CA THR A 133 -16.29 -1.30 21.22
C THR A 133 -16.92 -2.69 21.33
N LYS A 134 -18.24 -2.72 21.49
CA LYS A 134 -19.07 -3.93 21.51
C LYS A 134 -20.38 -3.64 20.79
N ILE A 135 -20.25 -3.32 19.51
CA ILE A 135 -21.36 -2.92 18.64
C ILE A 135 -21.62 -4.00 17.58
N ALA A 136 -22.86 -4.07 17.10
CA ALA A 136 -23.24 -5.03 16.06
C ALA A 136 -22.69 -4.70 14.66
N ASN A 137 -22.15 -3.51 14.50
CA ASN A 137 -21.60 -2.96 13.28
C ASN A 137 -20.06 -3.05 13.25
N ASP A 138 -19.45 -2.86 12.08
CA ASP A 138 -18.01 -2.85 11.93
C ASP A 138 -17.42 -1.47 12.26
N VAL A 139 -16.35 -1.45 13.05
CA VAL A 139 -15.44 -0.31 13.14
C VAL A 139 -14.43 -0.44 12.01
N THR A 140 -14.44 0.49 11.07
CA THR A 140 -13.59 0.44 9.87
C THR A 140 -12.39 1.37 9.95
N ASP A 141 -12.43 2.38 10.84
CA ASP A 141 -11.38 3.37 11.00
C ASP A 141 -11.49 4.07 12.35
N PHE A 142 -10.40 4.68 12.83
CA PHE A 142 -10.43 5.49 14.06
C PHE A 142 -9.27 6.49 14.12
N GLN A 143 -9.42 7.50 14.99
CA GLN A 143 -8.35 8.43 15.34
C GLN A 143 -8.49 8.95 16.78
N TRP A 144 -7.36 9.00 17.49
CA TRP A 144 -7.28 9.60 18.80
C TRP A 144 -7.48 11.11 18.76
N SER A 145 -8.19 11.68 19.75
CA SER A 145 -8.15 13.12 20.01
C SER A 145 -6.76 13.52 20.54
N PRO A 146 -6.31 14.77 20.33
CA PRO A 146 -4.98 15.22 20.78
C PRO A 146 -4.73 15.06 22.28
N ASP A 147 -5.78 15.23 23.10
CA ASP A 147 -5.75 15.04 24.56
C ASP A 147 -5.72 13.54 24.97
N GLY A 148 -6.02 12.64 24.05
CA GLY A 148 -6.13 11.20 24.32
C GLY A 148 -7.35 10.78 25.15
N GLU A 149 -8.33 11.65 25.36
CA GLU A 149 -9.53 11.37 26.14
C GLU A 149 -10.68 10.81 25.28
N LYS A 150 -10.63 11.07 23.97
CA LYS A 150 -11.66 10.67 22.99
C LYS A 150 -11.03 9.90 21.83
N ILE A 151 -11.87 9.13 21.17
CA ILE A 151 -11.53 8.48 19.89
C ILE A 151 -12.68 8.73 18.92
N ALA A 152 -12.38 9.30 17.75
CA ALA A 152 -13.29 9.30 16.63
C ALA A 152 -13.23 7.91 15.97
N ILE A 153 -14.37 7.25 15.80
CA ILE A 153 -14.47 5.95 15.14
C ILE A 153 -15.40 6.06 13.93
N VAL A 154 -15.06 5.39 12.86
CA VAL A 154 -15.92 5.22 11.69
C VAL A 154 -16.64 3.89 11.81
N VAL A 155 -17.96 3.93 11.88
CA VAL A 155 -18.81 2.76 12.01
C VAL A 155 -19.54 2.52 10.69
N HIS A 156 -19.36 1.35 10.12
CA HIS A 156 -20.12 0.89 8.96
C HIS A 156 -21.40 0.21 9.44
N HIS A 157 -22.51 0.88 9.26
CA HIS A 157 -23.83 0.37 9.65
C HIS A 157 -24.28 -0.67 8.63
N LYS A 158 -24.40 -1.92 9.07
CA LYS A 158 -24.94 -3.03 8.27
C LYS A 158 -26.42 -3.23 8.60
N LYS A 159 -27.21 -3.62 7.62
CA LYS A 159 -28.54 -4.12 7.90
C LYS A 159 -28.45 -5.41 8.72
N ASP A 160 -29.37 -5.59 9.63
CA ASP A 160 -29.46 -6.82 10.42
C ASP A 160 -29.63 -8.03 9.48
N ASP A 161 -28.89 -9.11 9.74
CA ASP A 161 -29.06 -10.39 9.05
C ASP A 161 -30.51 -10.86 9.26
N ILE A 162 -31.30 -10.85 8.20
CA ILE A 162 -32.68 -11.34 8.23
C ILE A 162 -32.62 -12.87 8.36
N LYS A 163 -33.05 -13.36 9.53
CA LYS A 163 -33.21 -14.80 9.73
C LYS A 163 -34.38 -15.32 8.91
N GLY A 164 -34.11 -16.25 8.00
CA GLY A 164 -35.12 -16.85 7.17
C GLY A 164 -34.87 -16.66 5.67
N THR A 165 -35.93 -16.59 4.87
CA THR A 165 -35.82 -16.37 3.42
C THR A 165 -35.31 -14.95 3.16
N LYS A 166 -34.19 -14.83 2.44
CA LYS A 166 -33.67 -13.51 2.05
C LYS A 166 -34.71 -12.79 1.18
N PRO A 167 -34.96 -11.49 1.44
CA PRO A 167 -35.86 -10.72 0.58
C PRO A 167 -35.26 -10.60 -0.83
N PRO A 168 -36.10 -10.31 -1.84
CA PRO A 168 -35.61 -9.99 -3.17
C PRO A 168 -34.58 -8.84 -3.11
N ILE A 169 -33.58 -8.89 -3.98
CA ILE A 169 -32.67 -7.78 -4.17
C ILE A 169 -33.42 -6.70 -4.96
N VAL A 170 -33.55 -5.52 -4.35
CA VAL A 170 -34.14 -4.34 -4.99
C VAL A 170 -33.03 -3.41 -5.39
N VAL A 171 -32.86 -3.17 -6.69
CA VAL A 171 -31.90 -2.23 -7.26
C VAL A 171 -32.62 -0.91 -7.48
N ASP A 172 -32.38 0.05 -6.60
CA ASP A 172 -32.99 1.38 -6.58
C ASP A 172 -31.97 2.52 -6.67
N ARG A 173 -30.70 2.17 -6.91
CA ARG A 173 -29.59 3.11 -7.01
C ARG A 173 -28.74 2.85 -8.26
N TYR A 174 -28.07 3.90 -8.78
CA TYR A 174 -27.23 3.81 -9.97
C TYR A 174 -26.02 2.89 -9.75
N GLN A 175 -25.26 3.09 -8.68
CA GLN A 175 -24.17 2.20 -8.29
C GLN A 175 -24.68 1.12 -7.32
N PHE A 176 -25.12 0.01 -7.83
CA PHE A 176 -25.72 -1.07 -7.04
C PHE A 176 -24.79 -2.25 -6.76
N LYS A 177 -23.62 -2.29 -7.41
CA LYS A 177 -22.64 -3.37 -7.27
C LYS A 177 -21.22 -2.81 -7.30
N LYS A 178 -20.29 -3.46 -6.60
CA LYS A 178 -18.87 -3.07 -6.54
C LYS A 178 -18.01 -4.33 -6.45
N ASP A 179 -16.84 -4.33 -7.11
CA ASP A 179 -15.88 -5.42 -7.04
C ASP A 179 -15.43 -5.69 -5.60
N GLY A 180 -15.37 -6.99 -5.24
CA GLY A 180 -15.06 -7.41 -3.88
C GLY A 180 -16.19 -7.24 -2.87
N TYR A 181 -17.33 -6.69 -3.28
CA TYR A 181 -18.58 -6.60 -2.54
C TYR A 181 -19.69 -7.19 -3.42
N ASP A 182 -20.70 -7.76 -2.76
CA ASP A 182 -21.94 -8.13 -3.45
C ASP A 182 -22.74 -6.88 -3.85
N PHE A 183 -24.05 -6.91 -3.71
CA PHE A 183 -24.88 -5.73 -3.92
C PHE A 183 -24.57 -4.67 -2.85
N ILE A 184 -24.37 -3.42 -3.29
CA ILE A 184 -24.22 -2.29 -2.39
C ILE A 184 -25.62 -1.98 -1.85
N GLU A 185 -25.87 -2.42 -0.63
CA GLU A 185 -27.06 -2.05 0.10
C GLU A 185 -26.95 -0.57 0.58
N SER A 186 -28.06 0.00 1.06
CA SER A 186 -28.11 1.39 1.57
C SER A 186 -27.43 1.53 2.95
N GLU A 187 -26.24 0.97 3.07
CA GLU A 187 -25.41 0.99 4.26
C GLU A 187 -24.40 2.11 4.16
N ASN A 188 -24.36 3.00 5.14
CA ASN A 188 -23.46 4.13 5.15
C ASN A 188 -22.50 4.07 6.34
N LYS A 189 -21.36 4.72 6.18
CA LYS A 189 -20.37 4.90 7.22
C LYS A 189 -20.60 6.21 7.94
N HIS A 190 -20.68 6.15 9.26
CA HIS A 190 -20.84 7.34 10.09
C HIS A 190 -19.74 7.46 11.15
N ILE A 191 -19.42 8.72 11.48
CA ILE A 191 -18.44 9.03 12.51
C ILE A 191 -19.15 9.11 13.86
N HIS A 192 -18.53 8.46 14.84
CA HIS A 192 -18.94 8.47 16.23
C HIS A 192 -17.78 8.92 17.12
N ILE A 193 -18.07 9.57 18.22
CA ILE A 193 -17.08 9.89 19.26
C ILE A 193 -17.27 8.93 20.42
N MET A 194 -16.18 8.26 20.80
CA MET A 194 -16.09 7.44 21.98
C MET A 194 -15.34 8.21 23.06
N HIS A 195 -15.91 8.33 24.26
CA HIS A 195 -15.25 8.84 25.45
C HIS A 195 -14.68 7.68 26.27
N LEU A 196 -13.41 7.77 26.67
CA LEU A 196 -12.74 6.68 27.38
C LEU A 196 -13.13 6.56 28.84
N ASP A 197 -13.45 7.66 29.49
CA ASP A 197 -13.90 7.75 30.87
C ASP A 197 -15.36 7.29 31.06
N LYS A 198 -16.27 7.78 30.23
CA LYS A 198 -17.73 7.56 30.30
C LYS A 198 -18.20 6.30 29.55
N ARG A 199 -17.33 5.67 28.78
CA ARG A 199 -17.63 4.49 27.91
C ARG A 199 -18.83 4.68 26.97
N GLY A 200 -19.21 5.93 26.71
CA GLY A 200 -20.27 6.28 25.78
C GLY A 200 -19.75 6.39 24.35
N ILE A 201 -20.61 6.00 23.39
CA ILE A 201 -20.37 6.20 21.96
C ILE A 201 -21.52 7.06 21.44
N THR A 202 -21.19 8.22 20.88
CA THR A 202 -22.17 9.17 20.34
C THR A 202 -21.96 9.34 18.85
N GLN A 203 -22.98 9.11 18.04
CA GLN A 203 -22.94 9.39 16.61
C GLN A 203 -22.98 10.90 16.39
N ILE A 204 -22.05 11.43 15.55
CA ILE A 204 -21.94 12.86 15.26
C ILE A 204 -22.22 13.23 13.81
N THR A 205 -22.31 12.24 12.92
CA THR A 205 -22.69 12.43 11.51
C THR A 205 -23.87 11.54 11.15
N ASN A 206 -24.71 11.99 10.21
CA ASN A 206 -25.89 11.28 9.74
C ASN A 206 -26.18 11.58 8.26
N GLY A 207 -27.16 10.90 7.68
CA GLY A 207 -27.57 11.05 6.27
C GLY A 207 -27.28 9.78 5.47
N ASN A 208 -27.79 9.72 4.23
CA ASN A 208 -27.67 8.58 3.34
C ASN A 208 -26.38 8.65 2.48
N TYR A 209 -25.25 8.92 3.11
CA TYR A 209 -23.94 9.02 2.49
C TYR A 209 -22.83 8.75 3.50
N ASP A 210 -21.68 8.37 2.99
CA ASP A 210 -20.51 8.03 3.80
C ASP A 210 -19.84 9.28 4.41
N HIS A 211 -19.35 9.11 5.65
CA HIS A 211 -18.47 10.02 6.34
C HIS A 211 -17.23 9.24 6.81
N VAL A 212 -16.08 9.59 6.29
CA VAL A 212 -14.84 8.81 6.42
C VAL A 212 -13.64 9.71 6.69
N LEU A 213 -12.48 9.09 7.00
CA LEU A 213 -11.19 9.75 7.18
C LEU A 213 -11.25 10.89 8.23
N PRO A 214 -11.77 10.66 9.45
CA PRO A 214 -11.84 11.69 10.47
C PRO A 214 -10.44 12.18 10.86
N SER A 215 -10.31 13.49 11.08
CA SER A 215 -9.07 14.14 11.50
C SER A 215 -9.36 15.25 12.51
N TRP A 216 -8.79 15.12 13.70
CA TRP A 216 -8.98 16.09 14.78
C TRP A 216 -8.20 17.39 14.53
N SER A 217 -8.81 18.53 14.84
CA SER A 217 -8.08 19.79 14.98
C SER A 217 -7.10 19.72 16.16
N PRO A 218 -5.99 20.49 16.14
CA PRO A 218 -4.99 20.45 17.22
C PRO A 218 -5.53 20.75 18.61
N ASP A 219 -6.57 21.59 18.70
CA ASP A 219 -7.29 21.92 19.93
C ASP A 219 -8.27 20.83 20.41
N GLY A 220 -8.56 19.82 19.56
CA GLY A 220 -9.53 18.76 19.85
C GLY A 220 -11.00 19.20 19.85
N GLU A 221 -11.31 20.42 19.38
CA GLU A 221 -12.66 20.98 19.36
C GLU A 221 -13.41 20.69 18.06
N LYS A 222 -12.67 20.44 16.95
CA LYS A 222 -13.22 20.21 15.62
C LYS A 222 -12.74 18.90 15.03
N LEU A 223 -13.53 18.40 14.08
CA LEU A 223 -13.20 17.21 13.31
C LEU A 223 -13.38 17.49 11.82
N ALA A 224 -12.30 17.38 11.04
CA ALA A 224 -12.38 17.33 9.59
C ALA A 224 -12.67 15.89 9.14
N PHE A 225 -13.38 15.72 8.05
CA PHE A 225 -13.68 14.42 7.47
C PHE A 225 -14.08 14.56 6.00
N SER A 226 -13.96 13.47 5.25
CA SER A 226 -14.41 13.40 3.86
C SER A 226 -15.83 12.85 3.77
N SER A 227 -16.64 13.42 2.87
CA SER A 227 -18.01 12.95 2.61
C SER A 227 -18.44 13.25 1.18
N LYS A 228 -19.16 12.30 0.57
CA LYS A 228 -19.71 12.41 -0.78
C LYS A 228 -21.24 12.54 -0.68
N ARG A 229 -21.75 13.80 -0.66
CA ARG A 229 -23.16 14.09 -0.34
C ARG A 229 -24.03 14.34 -1.56
N GLU A 230 -23.47 14.90 -2.62
CA GLU A 230 -24.22 15.26 -3.81
C GLU A 230 -24.15 14.13 -4.82
N ASN A 231 -25.30 13.57 -5.21
CA ASN A 231 -25.40 12.48 -6.19
C ASN A 231 -24.32 11.38 -6.03
N PRO A 232 -24.20 10.73 -4.85
CA PRO A 232 -23.02 9.92 -4.49
C PRO A 232 -22.77 8.74 -5.42
N ASP A 233 -23.75 8.33 -6.21
CA ASP A 233 -23.64 7.23 -7.15
C ASP A 233 -23.25 7.67 -8.57
N LYS A 234 -23.30 8.97 -8.89
CA LYS A 234 -23.08 9.46 -10.27
C LYS A 234 -21.69 10.01 -10.53
N HIS A 235 -20.99 10.44 -9.49
CA HIS A 235 -19.64 11.00 -9.60
C HIS A 235 -18.81 10.69 -8.36
N ASN A 236 -17.49 10.87 -8.47
CA ASN A 236 -16.56 10.65 -7.36
C ASN A 236 -16.14 11.98 -6.68
N ASN A 237 -17.11 12.88 -6.45
CA ASN A 237 -16.84 14.14 -5.77
C ASN A 237 -16.93 13.97 -4.24
N TRP A 238 -15.78 13.80 -3.62
CA TRP A 238 -15.63 13.83 -2.16
C TRP A 238 -15.23 15.24 -1.75
N ASP A 239 -15.88 15.77 -0.74
CA ASP A 239 -15.55 17.07 -0.17
C ASP A 239 -15.11 16.93 1.28
N ILE A 240 -14.27 17.86 1.73
CA ILE A 240 -13.89 17.97 3.13
C ILE A 240 -14.89 18.83 3.88
N TYR A 241 -15.39 18.30 4.99
CA TYR A 241 -16.27 18.97 5.94
C TYR A 241 -15.57 19.13 7.27
N ILE A 242 -15.92 20.20 8.00
CA ILE A 242 -15.48 20.43 9.37
C ILE A 242 -16.71 20.45 10.29
N LYS A 243 -16.70 19.57 11.29
CA LYS A 243 -17.67 19.53 12.39
C LYS A 243 -17.08 20.25 13.59
N ASP A 244 -17.73 21.31 14.05
CA ASP A 244 -17.51 21.93 15.35
C ASP A 244 -18.31 21.14 16.39
N LEU A 245 -17.63 20.56 17.36
CA LEU A 245 -18.24 19.65 18.33
C LEU A 245 -18.97 20.38 19.44
N GLU A 246 -18.54 21.59 19.82
CA GLU A 246 -19.20 22.42 20.81
C GLU A 246 -20.49 23.03 20.25
N LYS A 247 -20.39 23.70 19.10
CA LYS A 247 -21.54 24.34 18.45
C LYS A 247 -22.45 23.37 17.75
N ASN A 248 -22.05 22.12 17.63
CA ASN A 248 -22.74 21.08 16.86
C ASN A 248 -23.04 21.46 15.40
N SER A 249 -22.24 22.33 14.80
CA SER A 249 -22.40 22.80 13.42
C SER A 249 -21.44 22.08 12.48
N THR A 250 -21.80 22.02 11.20
CA THR A 250 -20.95 21.41 10.15
C THR A 250 -20.88 22.35 8.97
N ILE A 251 -19.66 22.64 8.49
CA ILE A 251 -19.43 23.43 7.29
C ILE A 251 -18.77 22.57 6.19
N LYS A 252 -19.10 22.81 4.94
CA LYS A 252 -18.37 22.32 3.79
C LYS A 252 -17.15 23.23 3.58
N LEU A 253 -15.94 22.66 3.67
CA LEU A 253 -14.70 23.44 3.51
C LEU A 253 -14.32 23.58 2.05
N THR A 254 -14.32 22.50 1.29
CA THR A 254 -13.87 22.46 -0.11
C THR A 254 -15.05 22.44 -1.07
N GLN A 255 -14.80 22.91 -2.32
CA GLN A 255 -15.83 23.07 -3.34
C GLN A 255 -15.31 22.68 -4.73
N HIS A 256 -14.24 21.89 -4.80
CA HIS A 256 -13.72 21.37 -6.05
C HIS A 256 -14.71 20.35 -6.65
N ILE A 257 -14.78 20.30 -7.98
CA ILE A 257 -15.67 19.36 -8.70
C ILE A 257 -15.16 17.90 -8.66
N GLY A 258 -13.87 17.68 -8.44
CA GLY A 258 -13.25 16.37 -8.22
C GLY A 258 -13.18 15.99 -6.75
N ALA A 259 -12.53 14.89 -6.43
CA ALA A 259 -12.43 14.41 -5.07
C ALA A 259 -11.34 15.14 -4.26
N ASP A 260 -11.71 15.59 -3.06
CA ASP A 260 -10.80 16.08 -2.02
C ASP A 260 -10.74 15.04 -0.89
N SER A 261 -9.59 14.40 -0.68
CA SER A 261 -9.39 13.22 0.20
C SER A 261 -10.34 12.07 -0.12
N ASP A 262 -10.22 11.52 -1.32
CA ASP A 262 -10.88 10.27 -1.69
C ASP A 262 -10.44 9.16 -0.74
N PRO A 263 -11.35 8.40 -0.12
CA PRO A 263 -11.01 7.32 0.78
C PRO A 263 -10.20 6.19 0.13
N TYR A 264 -10.20 6.06 -1.18
CA TYR A 264 -9.32 5.13 -1.90
C TYR A 264 -7.84 5.53 -1.85
N SER A 265 -7.54 6.82 -1.77
CA SER A 265 -6.17 7.32 -1.57
C SER A 265 -5.67 7.10 -0.14
N VAL A 266 -6.54 6.72 0.80
CA VAL A 266 -6.28 6.51 2.23
C VAL A 266 -5.62 7.73 2.92
N SER A 267 -5.57 8.88 2.24
CA SER A 267 -4.96 10.12 2.74
C SER A 267 -5.96 10.94 3.52
N ARG A 268 -5.76 11.06 4.84
CA ARG A 268 -6.60 11.92 5.70
C ARG A 268 -6.34 13.40 5.44
N PRO A 269 -7.36 14.27 5.61
CA PRO A 269 -7.13 15.70 5.77
C PRO A 269 -6.17 15.95 6.94
N ALA A 270 -5.09 16.70 6.71
CA ALA A 270 -4.07 16.99 7.70
C ALA A 270 -4.15 18.44 8.16
N TRP A 271 -4.51 18.67 9.42
CA TRP A 271 -4.53 20.00 10.02
C TRP A 271 -3.12 20.54 10.21
N SER A 272 -2.91 21.83 9.90
CA SER A 272 -1.71 22.53 10.34
C SER A 272 -1.67 22.63 11.86
N PRO A 273 -0.47 22.65 12.50
CA PRO A 273 -0.37 22.68 13.97
C PRO A 273 -1.06 23.86 14.65
N ASN A 274 -1.18 25.00 13.95
CA ASN A 274 -1.93 26.17 14.44
C ASN A 274 -3.45 26.09 14.18
N GLY A 275 -3.93 25.03 13.52
CA GLY A 275 -5.36 24.83 13.24
C GLY A 275 -5.95 25.74 12.17
N GLU A 276 -5.15 26.49 11.42
CA GLU A 276 -5.65 27.47 10.45
C GLU A 276 -5.81 26.89 9.03
N LYS A 277 -5.09 25.80 8.70
CA LYS A 277 -5.06 25.21 7.35
C LYS A 277 -5.30 23.72 7.41
N ILE A 278 -5.76 23.17 6.28
CA ILE A 278 -5.86 21.73 6.06
C ILE A 278 -5.13 21.40 4.75
N ALA A 279 -4.16 20.47 4.81
CA ALA A 279 -3.54 19.85 3.66
C ALA A 279 -4.26 18.53 3.34
N TYR A 280 -4.42 18.23 2.04
CA TYR A 280 -5.13 17.04 1.58
C TYR A 280 -4.75 16.68 0.15
N VAL A 281 -5.16 15.47 -0.28
CA VAL A 281 -5.02 15.03 -1.67
C VAL A 281 -6.24 15.48 -2.46
N ARG A 282 -6.01 16.21 -3.53
CA ARG A 282 -7.03 16.61 -4.52
C ARG A 282 -6.86 15.80 -5.80
N SER A 283 -7.91 15.15 -6.28
CA SER A 283 -7.92 14.57 -7.62
C SER A 283 -8.11 15.66 -8.69
N GLY A 284 -7.70 15.38 -9.93
CA GLY A 284 -7.91 16.28 -11.06
C GLY A 284 -9.33 16.26 -11.62
N ASP A 285 -9.47 16.36 -12.95
CA ASP A 285 -10.77 16.38 -13.64
C ASP A 285 -11.58 15.10 -13.38
N PRO A 286 -12.78 15.19 -12.79
CA PRO A 286 -13.62 14.01 -12.50
C PRO A 286 -14.09 13.28 -13.77
N ASN A 287 -14.11 13.92 -14.94
CA ASN A 287 -14.42 13.27 -16.21
C ASN A 287 -13.36 12.25 -16.63
N LEU A 288 -12.13 12.42 -16.16
CA LEU A 288 -11.04 11.48 -16.37
C LEU A 288 -11.03 10.34 -15.33
N ILE A 289 -11.98 10.30 -14.41
CA ILE A 289 -12.11 9.29 -13.35
C ILE A 289 -10.79 9.24 -12.54
N TRP A 290 -10.06 8.12 -12.57
CA TRP A 290 -8.77 7.93 -11.92
C TRP A 290 -7.56 8.24 -12.84
N TYR A 291 -7.80 8.67 -14.09
CA TYR A 291 -6.72 9.01 -15.01
C TYR A 291 -6.12 10.41 -14.78
N SER A 292 -6.81 11.28 -14.05
CA SER A 292 -6.23 12.54 -13.58
C SER A 292 -5.20 12.29 -12.48
N ILE A 293 -4.16 13.12 -12.44
CA ILE A 293 -3.16 13.06 -11.37
C ILE A 293 -3.73 13.59 -10.04
N SER A 294 -3.24 13.01 -8.96
CA SER A 294 -3.56 13.42 -7.59
C SER A 294 -2.51 14.42 -7.09
N GLN A 295 -2.95 15.54 -6.55
CA GLN A 295 -2.10 16.66 -6.13
C GLN A 295 -2.31 16.98 -4.65
N ILE A 296 -1.30 17.56 -3.98
CA ILE A 296 -1.47 18.10 -2.64
C ILE A 296 -2.02 19.52 -2.72
N ALA A 297 -3.16 19.72 -2.05
CA ALA A 297 -3.80 21.00 -1.86
C ALA A 297 -3.72 21.44 -0.40
N ILE A 298 -3.62 22.75 -0.17
CA ILE A 298 -3.70 23.37 1.15
C ILE A 298 -4.84 24.39 1.12
N THR A 299 -5.84 24.24 1.98
CA THR A 299 -6.96 25.17 2.11
C THR A 299 -6.88 25.92 3.44
N ASP A 300 -6.94 27.25 3.39
CA ASP A 300 -7.12 28.12 4.54
C ASP A 300 -8.58 28.03 5.03
N ILE A 301 -8.79 27.79 6.32
CA ILE A 301 -10.11 27.50 6.89
C ILE A 301 -10.98 28.76 6.96
N LYS A 302 -10.37 29.93 7.20
CA LYS A 302 -11.07 31.19 7.41
C LYS A 302 -11.61 31.76 6.10
N ASN A 303 -10.75 31.86 5.08
CA ASN A 303 -11.11 32.47 3.80
C ASN A 303 -11.44 31.46 2.71
N ARG A 304 -11.22 30.16 2.95
CA ARG A 304 -11.44 29.03 2.03
C ARG A 304 -10.64 29.11 0.73
N SER A 305 -9.55 29.87 0.74
CA SER A 305 -8.62 29.87 -0.40
C SER A 305 -7.82 28.58 -0.43
N THR A 306 -7.59 28.03 -1.62
CA THR A 306 -6.86 26.78 -1.83
C THR A 306 -5.65 27.01 -2.72
N GLU A 307 -4.50 26.49 -2.31
CA GLU A 307 -3.25 26.45 -3.08
C GLU A 307 -2.93 25.00 -3.44
N LEU A 308 -2.59 24.73 -4.70
CA LEU A 308 -2.04 23.45 -5.16
C LEU A 308 -0.52 23.52 -5.14
N ILE A 309 0.10 22.90 -4.14
CA ILE A 309 1.55 23.01 -3.94
C ILE A 309 2.38 22.09 -4.84
N THR A 310 1.77 21.05 -5.41
CA THR A 310 2.44 20.05 -6.26
C THR A 310 2.06 20.16 -7.74
N ASN A 311 1.34 21.21 -8.14
CA ASN A 311 0.82 21.39 -9.51
C ASN A 311 1.90 21.32 -10.61
N HIS A 312 3.12 21.79 -10.30
CA HIS A 312 4.23 21.82 -11.25
C HIS A 312 4.99 20.50 -11.39
N LEU A 313 4.69 19.49 -10.56
CA LEU A 313 5.40 18.20 -10.59
C LEU A 313 4.90 17.28 -11.70
N ASP A 314 3.64 17.41 -12.10
CA ASP A 314 2.97 16.47 -13.01
C ASP A 314 3.15 15.00 -12.57
N ARG A 315 2.93 14.73 -11.29
CA ARG A 315 3.05 13.43 -10.63
C ARG A 315 1.94 13.21 -9.62
N ASN A 316 1.54 11.96 -9.42
CA ASN A 316 0.66 11.60 -8.31
C ASN A 316 1.37 11.87 -6.98
N THR A 317 0.66 12.50 -6.06
CA THR A 317 1.15 12.78 -4.71
C THR A 317 0.13 12.34 -3.67
N SER A 318 0.61 11.91 -2.48
CA SER A 318 -0.25 11.32 -1.45
C SER A 318 0.31 11.53 -0.04
N PHE A 319 -0.52 11.25 0.97
CA PHE A 319 -0.18 11.24 2.40
C PHE A 319 0.45 12.54 2.93
N PRO A 320 -0.20 13.71 2.78
CA PRO A 320 0.34 14.96 3.33
C PRO A 320 0.39 14.92 4.87
N MET A 321 1.50 15.38 5.45
CA MET A 321 1.70 15.46 6.89
C MET A 321 2.55 16.69 7.25
N TRP A 322 2.02 17.60 8.06
CA TRP A 322 2.73 18.81 8.48
C TRP A 322 3.90 18.50 9.42
N SER A 323 4.97 19.31 9.36
CA SER A 323 5.94 19.39 10.46
C SER A 323 5.28 19.94 11.72
N ASP A 324 5.82 19.64 12.90
CA ASP A 324 5.21 20.06 14.17
C ASP A 324 5.22 21.58 14.38
N ASP A 325 6.16 22.28 13.75
CA ASP A 325 6.21 23.74 13.71
C ASP A 325 5.36 24.36 12.59
N GLY A 326 4.78 23.55 11.72
CA GLY A 326 3.96 23.99 10.58
C GLY A 326 4.75 24.63 9.43
N SER A 327 6.09 24.64 9.50
CA SER A 327 6.92 25.27 8.48
C SER A 327 7.09 24.45 7.21
N SER A 328 6.80 23.16 7.26
CA SER A 328 6.96 22.24 6.12
C SER A 328 5.84 21.19 6.07
N LEU A 329 5.71 20.56 4.91
CA LEU A 329 4.77 19.48 4.66
C LEU A 329 5.49 18.31 4.00
N LEU A 330 5.44 17.14 4.65
CA LEU A 330 5.89 15.87 4.08
C LEU A 330 4.78 15.27 3.22
N PHE A 331 5.15 14.56 2.16
CA PHE A 331 4.24 13.80 1.32
C PHE A 331 5.01 12.79 0.45
N VAL A 332 4.30 11.87 -0.18
CA VAL A 332 4.89 10.89 -1.10
C VAL A 332 4.65 11.33 -2.55
N ILE A 333 5.67 11.20 -3.40
CA ILE A 333 5.61 11.39 -4.84
C ILE A 333 5.73 10.03 -5.51
N GLU A 334 4.76 9.68 -6.36
CA GLU A 334 4.87 8.56 -7.28
C GLU A 334 5.59 9.03 -8.55
N ASP A 335 6.79 8.53 -8.77
CA ASP A 335 7.62 8.86 -9.92
C ASP A 335 7.91 7.60 -10.76
N ASP A 336 8.53 7.74 -11.91
CA ASP A 336 8.77 6.65 -12.85
C ASP A 336 9.47 5.45 -12.17
N ARG A 337 8.74 4.35 -12.03
CA ARG A 337 9.16 3.08 -11.40
C ARG A 337 9.56 3.22 -9.92
N ASN A 338 9.11 4.27 -9.24
CA ASN A 338 9.45 4.48 -7.84
C ASN A 338 8.38 5.28 -7.08
N SER A 339 8.53 5.30 -5.76
CA SER A 339 7.76 6.13 -4.84
C SER A 339 8.72 6.70 -3.80
N GLN A 340 8.72 8.02 -3.62
CA GLN A 340 9.71 8.74 -2.83
C GLN A 340 9.06 9.66 -1.81
N LEU A 341 9.63 9.73 -0.61
CA LEU A 341 9.27 10.74 0.38
C LEU A 341 9.83 12.09 -0.05
N ALA A 342 9.01 13.12 0.03
CA ALA A 342 9.38 14.50 -0.29
C ALA A 342 8.91 15.47 0.79
N VAL A 343 9.50 16.65 0.82
CA VAL A 343 9.14 17.76 1.69
C VAL A 343 8.90 19.02 0.87
N TYR A 344 7.80 19.72 1.17
CA TYR A 344 7.54 21.09 0.72
C TYR A 344 7.90 22.05 1.84
N LYS A 345 8.86 22.92 1.58
CA LYS A 345 9.34 23.97 2.51
C LYS A 345 9.77 25.19 1.71
N ASP A 346 9.45 26.39 2.18
CA ASP A 346 9.82 27.68 1.53
C ASP A 346 9.46 27.70 0.03
N LYS A 347 8.26 27.19 -0.31
CA LYS A 347 7.75 27.05 -1.69
C LYS A 347 8.60 26.17 -2.61
N LYS A 348 9.44 25.32 -2.06
CA LYS A 348 10.27 24.37 -2.80
C LYS A 348 9.96 22.94 -2.37
N ILE A 349 10.07 22.03 -3.32
CA ILE A 349 9.93 20.59 -3.08
C ILE A 349 11.31 19.95 -3.20
N SER A 350 11.66 19.13 -2.21
CA SER A 350 12.89 18.33 -2.19
C SER A 350 12.56 16.90 -1.84
N LYS A 351 13.16 15.92 -2.55
CA LYS A 351 13.06 14.50 -2.24
C LYS A 351 13.97 14.17 -1.06
N LEU A 352 13.47 13.43 -0.09
CA LEU A 352 14.19 12.98 1.11
C LEU A 352 14.71 11.54 0.99
N THR A 353 14.22 10.78 0.03
CA THR A 353 14.70 9.43 -0.29
C THR A 353 15.19 9.39 -1.73
N ASP A 354 16.16 8.53 -1.99
CA ASP A 354 16.70 8.28 -3.33
C ASP A 354 15.80 7.34 -4.17
N ASP A 355 16.22 7.01 -5.38
CA ASP A 355 15.52 6.13 -6.30
C ASP A 355 15.92 4.65 -6.17
N THR A 356 16.69 4.27 -5.14
CA THR A 356 17.10 2.88 -4.88
C THR A 356 16.10 2.14 -4.00
N LYS A 357 15.23 2.87 -3.29
CA LYS A 357 14.22 2.31 -2.38
C LYS A 357 12.84 2.88 -2.66
N TYR A 358 11.86 2.01 -2.63
CA TYR A 358 10.46 2.34 -2.77
C TYR A 358 9.83 2.64 -1.41
N VAL A 359 9.21 3.80 -1.25
CA VAL A 359 8.49 4.21 -0.03
C VAL A 359 7.06 3.68 -0.11
N SER A 360 6.73 2.66 0.70
CA SER A 360 5.37 2.12 0.77
C SER A 360 4.50 2.81 1.83
N ASN A 361 5.10 3.32 2.91
CA ASN A 361 4.40 4.07 3.96
C ASN A 361 5.38 4.87 4.82
N TYR A 362 4.88 5.86 5.56
CA TYR A 362 5.65 6.58 6.57
C TYR A 362 4.77 7.09 7.73
N SER A 363 5.40 7.35 8.87
CA SER A 363 4.83 8.03 10.04
C SER A 363 5.88 8.96 10.63
N LYS A 364 5.46 10.09 11.18
CA LYS A 364 6.34 11.16 11.64
C LYS A 364 6.07 11.50 13.10
N ALA A 365 7.10 11.80 13.86
CA ALA A 365 7.02 12.48 15.13
C ALA A 365 8.26 13.38 15.32
N TYR A 366 8.18 14.32 16.25
CA TYR A 366 9.26 15.21 16.62
C TYR A 366 10.01 14.68 17.84
N ASP A 367 11.34 14.79 17.84
CA ASP A 367 12.17 14.63 19.04
C ASP A 367 13.10 15.85 19.21
N VAL A 368 13.92 15.85 20.27
CA VAL A 368 14.82 16.97 20.59
C VAL A 368 15.88 17.25 19.51
N GLU A 369 16.12 16.33 18.60
CA GLU A 369 17.06 16.45 17.48
C GLU A 369 16.40 16.88 16.17
N GLY A 370 15.06 17.07 16.17
CA GLY A 370 14.27 17.45 15.01
C GLY A 370 13.24 16.39 14.59
N ASP A 371 12.69 16.53 13.39
CA ASP A 371 11.74 15.57 12.86
C ASP A 371 12.37 14.18 12.70
N VAL A 372 11.72 13.19 13.28
CA VAL A 372 12.04 11.77 13.10
C VAL A 372 10.95 11.13 12.26
N ILE A 373 11.31 10.45 11.19
CA ILE A 373 10.38 9.81 10.28
C ILE A 373 10.64 8.30 10.30
N ALA A 374 9.61 7.54 10.65
CA ALA A 374 9.60 6.10 10.45
C ALA A 374 9.10 5.80 9.03
N LEU A 375 9.81 4.93 8.31
CA LEU A 375 9.55 4.59 6.93
C LEU A 375 9.42 3.08 6.76
N LEU A 376 8.52 2.65 5.91
CA LEU A 376 8.55 1.32 5.30
C LEU A 376 9.12 1.45 3.91
N LEU A 377 10.26 0.81 3.71
CA LEU A 377 10.98 0.84 2.44
C LEU A 377 11.21 -0.58 1.92
N SER A 378 10.98 -0.75 0.64
CA SER A 378 11.31 -1.93 -0.14
C SER A 378 12.40 -1.60 -1.17
N SER A 379 13.09 -2.61 -1.67
CA SER A 379 14.00 -2.51 -2.82
C SER A 379 13.89 -3.76 -3.67
N SER A 380 14.57 -3.82 -4.80
CA SER A 380 14.60 -5.01 -5.66
C SER A 380 15.06 -6.29 -4.94
N GLU A 381 15.82 -6.15 -3.86
CA GLU A 381 16.45 -7.25 -3.11
C GLU A 381 15.89 -7.40 -1.67
N SER A 382 14.90 -6.62 -1.30
CA SER A 382 14.32 -6.67 0.05
C SER A 382 12.85 -6.30 0.03
N PRO A 383 11.96 -7.18 0.55
CA PRO A 383 10.60 -6.77 0.93
C PRO A 383 10.65 -5.60 1.91
N GLU A 384 9.48 -5.04 2.23
CA GLU A 384 9.36 -3.94 3.18
C GLU A 384 10.06 -4.26 4.50
N GLU A 385 10.89 -3.31 4.91
CA GLU A 385 11.52 -3.29 6.23
C GLU A 385 11.35 -1.91 6.85
N LEU A 386 11.48 -1.84 8.17
CA LEU A 386 11.35 -0.60 8.92
C LEU A 386 12.66 0.18 8.93
N TYR A 387 12.56 1.47 8.61
CA TYR A 387 13.67 2.42 8.65
C TYR A 387 13.30 3.64 9.50
N ILE A 388 14.32 4.31 10.02
CA ILE A 388 14.22 5.64 10.62
C ILE A 388 15.05 6.59 9.77
N LEU A 389 14.44 7.70 9.36
CA LEU A 389 15.12 8.86 8.81
C LEU A 389 15.16 9.94 9.87
N ASN A 390 16.38 10.37 10.24
CA ASN A 390 16.60 11.50 11.12
C ASN A 390 17.56 12.45 10.38
N GLN A 391 17.09 13.66 10.07
CA GLN A 391 17.79 14.57 9.15
C GLN A 391 18.08 13.86 7.81
N GLU A 392 19.34 13.66 7.45
CA GLU A 392 19.74 12.94 6.23
C GLU A 392 20.18 11.49 6.50
N ASN A 393 20.12 11.03 7.76
CA ASN A 393 20.57 9.69 8.13
C ASN A 393 19.44 8.68 8.06
N LEU A 394 19.43 7.86 7.01
CA LEU A 394 18.49 6.76 6.81
C LEU A 394 19.05 5.47 7.39
N LYS A 395 18.41 4.92 8.42
CA LYS A 395 18.85 3.71 9.12
C LYS A 395 17.81 2.62 9.10
N LYS A 396 18.16 1.42 8.59
CA LYS A 396 17.35 0.19 8.73
C LYS A 396 17.32 -0.26 10.20
N ILE A 397 16.12 -0.59 10.72
CA ILE A 397 15.93 -0.99 12.12
C ILE A 397 15.18 -2.31 12.29
N SER A 398 14.74 -2.95 11.22
CA SER A 398 14.16 -4.30 11.24
C SER A 398 14.83 -5.21 10.22
N ASN A 399 14.79 -6.52 10.45
CA ASN A 399 15.40 -7.56 9.63
C ASN A 399 14.50 -8.79 9.60
N HIS A 400 13.21 -8.61 9.26
CA HIS A 400 12.23 -9.70 9.31
C HIS A 400 12.47 -10.79 8.27
N ASN A 401 13.06 -10.41 7.15
CA ASN A 401 13.31 -11.30 6.01
C ASN A 401 14.78 -11.69 5.83
N GLU A 402 15.70 -11.19 6.66
CA GLU A 402 17.15 -11.37 6.47
C GLU A 402 17.57 -12.83 6.40
N GLU A 403 17.09 -13.68 7.33
CA GLU A 403 17.43 -15.11 7.34
C GLU A 403 16.99 -15.83 6.05
N PHE A 404 15.81 -15.47 5.53
CA PHE A 404 15.29 -16.01 4.28
C PHE A 404 16.11 -15.52 3.08
N LEU A 405 16.33 -14.21 2.99
CA LEU A 405 17.00 -13.58 1.85
C LEU A 405 18.46 -14.00 1.72
N ASN A 406 19.16 -14.21 2.85
CA ASN A 406 20.54 -14.69 2.85
C ASN A 406 20.71 -16.12 2.28
N LYS A 407 19.60 -16.87 2.14
CA LYS A 407 19.59 -18.21 1.53
C LYS A 407 19.21 -18.19 0.05
N ARG A 408 18.99 -17.01 -0.54
CA ARG A 408 18.53 -16.88 -1.93
C ARG A 408 19.53 -16.13 -2.78
N LYS A 409 19.72 -16.56 -4.00
CA LYS A 409 20.45 -15.82 -5.04
C LYS A 409 19.48 -14.89 -5.77
N PHE A 410 19.72 -13.60 -5.66
CA PHE A 410 18.92 -12.59 -6.34
C PHE A 410 19.24 -12.56 -7.84
N ASN A 411 18.19 -12.42 -8.62
CA ASN A 411 18.27 -12.22 -10.05
C ASN A 411 18.37 -10.71 -10.33
N PRO A 412 19.39 -10.26 -11.08
CA PRO A 412 19.63 -8.84 -11.32
C PRO A 412 18.45 -8.16 -12.02
N ILE A 413 18.10 -6.95 -11.55
CA ILE A 413 17.05 -6.10 -12.12
C ILE A 413 17.70 -4.90 -12.79
N GLU A 414 17.37 -4.68 -14.07
CA GLU A 414 17.85 -3.56 -14.87
C GLU A 414 16.67 -2.66 -15.25
N LYS A 415 16.81 -1.34 -15.07
CA LYS A 415 15.89 -0.36 -15.65
C LYS A 415 16.06 -0.39 -17.17
N ILE A 416 14.97 -0.58 -17.90
CA ILE A 416 14.96 -0.54 -19.37
C ILE A 416 14.11 0.59 -19.89
N SER A 417 14.46 1.08 -21.07
CA SER A 417 13.69 2.05 -21.84
C SER A 417 13.80 1.73 -23.31
N PHE A 418 12.70 1.82 -24.03
CA PHE A 418 12.64 1.59 -25.49
C PHE A 418 11.56 2.47 -26.10
N ASN A 419 11.61 2.68 -27.41
CA ASN A 419 10.61 3.45 -28.12
C ASN A 419 9.47 2.55 -28.58
N SER A 420 8.24 3.01 -28.41
CA SER A 420 7.05 2.40 -28.99
C SER A 420 6.96 2.69 -30.49
N PHE A 421 5.93 2.17 -31.15
CA PHE A 421 5.69 2.26 -32.60
C PHE A 421 5.63 3.72 -33.14
N ASP A 422 5.32 4.66 -32.30
CA ASP A 422 5.16 6.10 -32.60
C ASP A 422 6.28 6.98 -32.01
N GLY A 423 7.35 6.35 -31.51
CA GLY A 423 8.50 7.05 -30.94
C GLY A 423 8.34 7.44 -29.47
N VAL A 424 7.18 7.20 -28.82
CA VAL A 424 7.00 7.43 -27.39
C VAL A 424 7.87 6.45 -26.61
N GLN A 425 8.68 6.99 -25.69
CA GLN A 425 9.51 6.17 -24.82
C GLN A 425 8.64 5.42 -23.82
N ILE A 426 8.84 4.10 -23.73
CA ILE A 426 8.23 3.21 -22.74
C ILE A 426 9.31 2.74 -21.77
N ASN A 427 8.98 2.74 -20.49
CA ASN A 427 9.87 2.33 -19.42
C ASN A 427 9.42 1.02 -18.78
N GLY A 428 10.37 0.28 -18.23
CA GLY A 428 10.11 -0.98 -17.57
C GLY A 428 11.35 -1.49 -16.85
N MET A 429 11.32 -2.76 -16.51
CA MET A 429 12.43 -3.46 -15.87
C MET A 429 12.64 -4.79 -16.57
N MET A 430 13.91 -5.19 -16.70
CA MET A 430 14.32 -6.51 -17.16
C MET A 430 14.98 -7.24 -15.98
N ILE A 431 14.51 -8.42 -15.68
CA ILE A 431 15.09 -9.30 -14.67
C ILE A 431 15.73 -10.48 -15.40
N LYS A 432 17.01 -10.69 -15.18
CA LYS A 432 17.81 -11.75 -15.79
C LYS A 432 18.07 -12.85 -14.77
N PRO A 433 18.23 -14.13 -15.19
CA PRO A 433 18.75 -15.17 -14.32
C PRO A 433 20.05 -14.75 -13.63
N HIS A 434 20.29 -15.24 -12.40
CA HIS A 434 21.52 -14.90 -11.66
C HIS A 434 22.79 -15.25 -12.45
N ASP A 435 22.81 -16.43 -13.08
CA ASP A 435 23.92 -16.91 -13.88
C ASP A 435 23.72 -16.61 -15.38
N PHE A 436 23.22 -15.40 -15.70
CA PHE A 436 22.94 -14.98 -17.06
C PHE A 436 24.21 -14.98 -17.94
N ASP A 437 24.11 -15.63 -19.11
CA ASP A 437 25.15 -15.72 -20.13
C ASP A 437 24.61 -15.19 -21.47
N SER A 438 25.11 -14.06 -21.92
CA SER A 438 24.65 -13.40 -23.14
C SER A 438 24.85 -14.21 -24.43
N SER A 439 25.64 -15.28 -24.39
CA SER A 439 25.83 -16.21 -25.54
C SER A 439 24.68 -17.21 -25.67
N LYS A 440 23.85 -17.38 -24.65
CA LYS A 440 22.70 -18.30 -24.62
C LYS A 440 21.40 -17.62 -25.02
N LYS A 441 20.41 -18.44 -25.36
CA LYS A 441 19.03 -18.01 -25.60
C LYS A 441 18.14 -18.40 -24.41
N TYR A 442 17.32 -17.45 -23.99
CA TYR A 442 16.43 -17.62 -22.84
C TYR A 442 14.96 -17.47 -23.24
N PRO A 443 14.05 -18.21 -22.61
CA PRO A 443 12.62 -17.95 -22.74
C PRO A 443 12.28 -16.58 -22.14
N LEU A 444 11.29 -15.89 -22.72
CA LEU A 444 10.81 -14.58 -22.30
C LEU A 444 9.46 -14.69 -21.62
N ILE A 445 9.27 -13.95 -20.51
CA ILE A 445 7.96 -13.65 -19.95
C ILE A 445 7.77 -12.13 -19.89
N ILE A 446 6.74 -11.62 -20.55
CA ILE A 446 6.29 -10.23 -20.40
C ILE A 446 5.20 -10.18 -19.34
N ARG A 447 5.39 -9.32 -18.34
CA ARG A 447 4.41 -9.07 -17.28
C ARG A 447 3.79 -7.71 -17.44
N ILE A 448 2.45 -7.65 -17.28
CA ILE A 448 1.64 -6.46 -17.39
C ILE A 448 0.93 -6.24 -16.05
N HIS A 449 1.07 -5.06 -15.46
CA HIS A 449 0.42 -4.72 -14.19
C HIS A 449 -1.08 -4.47 -14.35
N GLY A 450 -1.80 -4.55 -13.24
CA GLY A 450 -3.20 -4.13 -13.14
C GLY A 450 -3.32 -2.60 -13.05
N GLY A 451 -4.53 -2.12 -12.97
CA GLY A 451 -4.84 -0.69 -12.86
C GLY A 451 -5.93 -0.30 -13.87
N PRO A 452 -5.63 0.42 -14.99
CA PRO A 452 -4.33 0.71 -15.62
C PRO A 452 -3.47 1.74 -14.91
N VAL A 453 -4.07 2.70 -14.18
CA VAL A 453 -3.34 3.73 -13.47
C VAL A 453 -2.65 3.12 -12.24
N SER A 454 -1.49 2.57 -12.47
CA SER A 454 -0.55 1.94 -11.56
C SER A 454 0.80 1.84 -12.25
N GLN A 455 1.80 1.26 -11.63
CA GLN A 455 3.07 0.97 -12.28
C GLN A 455 3.74 -0.26 -11.65
N TYR A 456 4.58 -0.95 -12.42
CA TYR A 456 5.65 -1.74 -11.88
C TYR A 456 6.77 -0.83 -11.39
N ASP A 457 7.26 -1.12 -10.22
CA ASP A 457 8.29 -0.36 -9.54
C ASP A 457 9.48 -1.24 -9.12
N LEU A 458 10.48 -0.62 -8.51
CA LEU A 458 11.70 -1.27 -8.05
C LEU A 458 11.55 -1.98 -6.70
N SER A 459 10.34 -2.13 -6.18
CA SER A 459 10.11 -2.92 -4.97
C SER A 459 10.35 -4.42 -5.22
N PHE A 460 10.57 -5.16 -4.13
CA PHE A 460 10.72 -6.61 -4.19
C PHE A 460 9.47 -7.28 -4.78
N SER A 461 9.70 -8.23 -5.67
CA SER A 461 8.64 -9.07 -6.23
C SER A 461 9.07 -10.53 -6.26
N LEU A 462 8.45 -11.34 -5.42
CA LEU A 462 8.68 -12.78 -5.40
C LEU A 462 8.38 -13.43 -6.76
N GLU A 463 7.29 -13.03 -7.43
CA GLU A 463 6.91 -13.56 -8.74
C GLU A 463 8.02 -13.35 -9.78
N ARG A 464 8.56 -12.14 -9.86
CA ARG A 464 9.63 -11.80 -10.80
C ARG A 464 10.91 -12.61 -10.51
N GLN A 465 11.24 -12.77 -9.22
CA GLN A 465 12.39 -13.56 -8.79
C GLN A 465 12.21 -15.05 -9.10
N ILE A 466 11.01 -15.62 -8.90
CA ILE A 466 10.71 -17.02 -9.22
C ILE A 466 10.92 -17.29 -10.72
N PHE A 467 10.36 -16.47 -11.60
CA PHE A 467 10.51 -16.67 -13.04
C PHE A 467 11.98 -16.60 -13.45
N ALA A 468 12.72 -15.60 -13.00
CA ALA A 468 14.13 -15.46 -13.34
C ALA A 468 14.99 -16.59 -12.75
N SER A 469 14.67 -17.11 -11.55
CA SER A 469 15.32 -18.29 -10.96
C SER A 469 15.07 -19.60 -11.74
N ASN A 470 14.06 -19.61 -12.60
CA ASN A 470 13.76 -20.71 -13.52
C ASN A 470 14.20 -20.42 -14.96
N ASP A 471 15.26 -19.63 -15.10
CA ASP A 471 15.94 -19.32 -16.35
C ASP A 471 15.12 -18.53 -17.38
N TYR A 472 14.07 -17.80 -16.94
CA TYR A 472 13.34 -16.88 -17.80
C TYR A 472 13.94 -15.47 -17.73
N ILE A 473 14.01 -14.79 -18.85
CA ILE A 473 14.08 -13.33 -18.87
C ILE A 473 12.68 -12.79 -18.61
N VAL A 474 12.55 -11.91 -17.62
CA VAL A 474 11.27 -11.29 -17.27
C VAL A 474 11.32 -9.80 -17.64
N ILE A 475 10.34 -9.34 -18.42
CA ILE A 475 10.16 -7.91 -18.67
C ILE A 475 8.86 -7.46 -18.03
N ALA A 476 8.98 -6.54 -17.07
CA ALA A 476 7.87 -5.83 -16.43
C ALA A 476 7.75 -4.45 -17.06
N VAL A 477 6.66 -4.18 -17.78
CA VAL A 477 6.48 -2.99 -18.62
C VAL A 477 5.47 -2.04 -18.00
N ASN A 478 5.74 -0.73 -18.09
CA ASN A 478 4.80 0.34 -17.79
C ASN A 478 4.32 0.99 -19.12
N PRO A 479 3.28 0.44 -19.77
CA PRO A 479 2.76 1.01 -21.01
C PRO A 479 2.05 2.33 -20.75
N ARG A 480 1.66 3.06 -21.81
CA ARG A 480 0.75 4.20 -21.67
C ARG A 480 -0.50 3.80 -20.91
N GLY A 481 -0.99 4.70 -20.06
CA GLY A 481 -2.00 4.41 -19.03
C GLY A 481 -1.41 4.20 -17.64
N SER A 482 -0.09 3.88 -17.53
CA SER A 482 0.60 3.74 -16.25
C SER A 482 0.79 5.09 -15.56
N SER A 483 0.87 5.06 -14.23
CA SER A 483 1.21 6.21 -13.40
C SER A 483 2.71 6.55 -13.41
N GLY A 484 3.10 7.61 -12.71
CA GLY A 484 4.50 8.00 -12.48
C GLY A 484 5.17 8.77 -13.62
N ARG A 485 4.45 9.07 -14.72
CA ARG A 485 5.00 9.75 -15.89
C ARG A 485 4.18 10.95 -16.38
N GLY A 486 3.34 11.49 -15.52
CA GLY A 486 2.50 12.64 -15.79
C GLY A 486 1.12 12.31 -16.36
N GLU A 487 0.25 13.32 -16.37
CA GLU A 487 -1.16 13.13 -16.70
C GLU A 487 -1.36 12.73 -18.17
N GLU A 488 -0.61 13.32 -19.10
CA GLU A 488 -0.75 12.98 -20.53
C GLU A 488 -0.42 11.52 -20.83
N PHE A 489 0.59 10.96 -20.15
CA PHE A 489 0.94 9.55 -20.28
C PHE A 489 -0.11 8.64 -19.60
N GLN A 490 -0.58 9.07 -18.42
CA GLN A 490 -1.56 8.35 -17.63
C GLN A 490 -2.94 8.28 -18.31
N LYS A 491 -3.42 9.36 -18.91
CA LYS A 491 -4.72 9.41 -19.60
C LYS A 491 -4.71 8.98 -21.06
N ALA A 492 -3.54 8.66 -21.62
CA ALA A 492 -3.39 8.36 -23.05
C ALA A 492 -4.28 7.21 -23.56
N ILE A 493 -4.72 6.33 -22.69
CA ILE A 493 -5.61 5.19 -23.00
C ILE A 493 -7.04 5.38 -22.49
N PHE A 494 -7.40 6.59 -22.04
CA PHE A 494 -8.74 6.85 -21.56
C PHE A 494 -9.78 6.54 -22.65
N ALA A 495 -10.73 5.65 -22.32
CA ALA A 495 -11.75 5.11 -23.22
C ALA A 495 -11.22 4.40 -24.49
N ASP A 496 -9.93 3.97 -24.53
CA ASP A 496 -9.31 3.32 -25.70
C ASP A 496 -8.35 2.18 -25.31
N TRP A 497 -8.80 1.28 -24.44
CA TRP A 497 -8.00 0.13 -24.01
C TRP A 497 -7.78 -0.88 -25.13
N GLY A 498 -6.57 -1.46 -25.16
CA GLY A 498 -6.18 -2.49 -26.11
C GLY A 498 -5.78 -1.96 -27.48
N ASN A 499 -5.55 -0.65 -27.61
CA ASN A 499 -5.06 -0.05 -28.84
C ASN A 499 -3.57 0.34 -28.72
N ILE A 500 -3.27 1.55 -28.22
CA ILE A 500 -1.89 2.02 -28.13
C ILE A 500 -1.10 1.32 -27.03
N ASP A 501 -1.74 1.00 -25.93
CA ASP A 501 -1.18 0.19 -24.84
C ASP A 501 -0.77 -1.21 -25.28
N ALA A 502 -1.59 -1.88 -26.11
CA ALA A 502 -1.22 -3.17 -26.70
C ALA A 502 -0.01 -3.06 -27.65
N LYS A 503 0.09 -1.96 -28.40
CA LYS A 503 1.26 -1.69 -29.26
C LYS A 503 2.52 -1.43 -28.43
N ASP A 504 2.41 -0.80 -27.26
CA ASP A 504 3.53 -0.61 -26.33
C ASP A 504 4.07 -1.94 -25.81
N ILE A 505 3.18 -2.92 -25.51
CA ILE A 505 3.59 -4.27 -25.12
C ILE A 505 4.22 -5.04 -26.27
N ILE A 506 3.69 -4.89 -27.50
CA ILE A 506 4.31 -5.49 -28.70
C ILE A 506 5.70 -4.89 -28.95
N ALA A 507 5.87 -3.58 -28.73
CA ALA A 507 7.17 -2.93 -28.79
C ALA A 507 8.15 -3.46 -27.73
N ALA A 508 7.66 -3.78 -26.51
CA ALA A 508 8.48 -4.43 -25.49
C ALA A 508 8.98 -5.81 -25.93
N ALA A 509 8.14 -6.59 -26.61
CA ALA A 509 8.54 -7.88 -27.18
C ALA A 509 9.61 -7.69 -28.26
N ASN A 510 9.45 -6.70 -29.15
CA ASN A 510 10.44 -6.37 -30.17
C ASN A 510 11.78 -5.93 -29.56
N PHE A 511 11.72 -5.07 -28.53
CA PHE A 511 12.91 -4.68 -27.77
C PHE A 511 13.61 -5.90 -27.15
N ALA A 512 12.86 -6.79 -26.49
CA ALA A 512 13.43 -8.00 -25.91
C ALA A 512 14.17 -8.84 -26.96
N ILE A 513 13.55 -9.10 -28.10
CA ILE A 513 14.14 -9.86 -29.19
C ILE A 513 15.42 -9.18 -29.71
N SER A 514 15.44 -7.86 -29.83
CA SER A 514 16.59 -7.10 -30.34
C SER A 514 17.84 -7.21 -29.46
N THR A 515 17.69 -7.61 -28.19
CA THR A 515 18.85 -7.86 -27.29
C THR A 515 19.73 -9.03 -27.72
N GLY A 516 19.20 -9.90 -28.55
CA GLY A 516 19.95 -11.03 -29.12
C GLY A 516 19.98 -12.30 -28.26
N PHE A 517 19.52 -12.27 -27.02
CA PHE A 517 19.52 -13.44 -26.10
C PHE A 517 18.14 -14.03 -25.82
N ILE A 518 17.09 -13.62 -26.54
CA ILE A 518 15.74 -14.19 -26.39
C ILE A 518 15.53 -15.35 -27.37
N ASP A 519 14.92 -16.43 -26.90
CA ASP A 519 14.38 -17.50 -27.75
C ASP A 519 12.96 -17.11 -28.19
N GLU A 520 12.84 -16.65 -29.43
CA GLU A 520 11.57 -16.18 -30.00
C GLU A 520 10.48 -17.27 -30.08
N ASN A 521 10.88 -18.54 -29.99
CA ASN A 521 9.96 -19.67 -29.95
C ASN A 521 9.43 -19.99 -28.56
N LYS A 522 9.93 -19.29 -27.51
CA LYS A 522 9.59 -19.53 -26.12
C LYS A 522 9.19 -18.22 -25.40
N MET A 523 8.20 -17.54 -25.95
CA MET A 523 7.70 -16.29 -25.39
C MET A 523 6.35 -16.51 -24.72
N GLY A 524 6.25 -16.05 -23.47
CA GLY A 524 5.02 -16.00 -22.67
C GLY A 524 4.65 -14.57 -22.30
N ILE A 525 3.37 -14.35 -21.99
CA ILE A 525 2.82 -13.07 -21.58
C ILE A 525 1.77 -13.28 -20.49
N GLY A 526 1.60 -12.33 -19.60
CA GLY A 526 0.50 -12.40 -18.63
C GLY A 526 0.41 -11.21 -17.71
N GLY A 527 -0.74 -11.08 -17.08
CA GLY A 527 -1.03 -10.02 -16.14
C GLY A 527 -2.22 -10.33 -15.25
N TRP A 528 -2.56 -9.39 -14.39
CA TRP A 528 -3.69 -9.46 -13.47
C TRP A 528 -4.62 -8.27 -13.69
N SER A 529 -5.96 -8.44 -13.55
CA SER A 529 -6.96 -7.39 -13.70
C SER A 529 -6.85 -6.71 -15.08
N TYR A 530 -6.64 -5.40 -15.16
CA TYR A 530 -6.36 -4.72 -16.42
C TYR A 530 -5.21 -5.38 -17.22
N GLY A 531 -4.15 -5.84 -16.53
CA GLY A 531 -3.05 -6.58 -17.18
C GLY A 531 -3.50 -7.85 -17.88
N SER A 532 -4.56 -8.50 -17.40
CA SER A 532 -5.21 -9.64 -18.08
C SER A 532 -5.97 -9.21 -19.32
N MET A 533 -6.74 -8.12 -19.21
CA MET A 533 -7.45 -7.55 -20.36
C MET A 533 -6.46 -7.21 -21.48
N LEU A 534 -5.37 -6.51 -21.11
CA LEU A 534 -4.34 -6.12 -22.08
C LEU A 534 -3.60 -7.35 -22.66
N THR A 535 -3.35 -8.39 -21.84
CA THR A 535 -2.81 -9.66 -22.32
C THR A 535 -3.70 -10.24 -23.43
N ASN A 536 -5.02 -10.26 -23.23
CA ASN A 536 -5.97 -10.79 -24.23
C ASN A 536 -5.96 -9.95 -25.52
N TYR A 537 -5.88 -8.63 -25.41
CA TYR A 537 -5.73 -7.76 -26.58
C TYR A 537 -4.44 -8.00 -27.35
N VAL A 538 -3.34 -8.22 -26.62
CA VAL A 538 -2.01 -8.47 -27.25
C VAL A 538 -1.99 -9.80 -27.98
N ILE A 539 -2.42 -10.91 -27.36
CA ILE A 539 -2.37 -12.23 -28.02
C ILE A 539 -3.35 -12.34 -29.19
N ALA A 540 -4.41 -11.54 -29.22
CA ALA A 540 -5.29 -11.43 -30.38
C ALA A 540 -4.62 -10.73 -31.58
N LYS A 541 -3.60 -9.89 -31.34
CA LYS A 541 -2.90 -9.11 -32.37
C LYS A 541 -1.52 -9.68 -32.73
N ASP A 542 -0.88 -10.40 -31.81
CA ASP A 542 0.49 -10.92 -31.97
C ASP A 542 0.56 -12.41 -31.59
N GLN A 543 0.82 -13.26 -32.58
CA GLN A 543 0.84 -14.73 -32.46
C GLN A 543 2.18 -15.30 -32.00
N ARG A 544 3.16 -14.47 -31.67
CA ARG A 544 4.50 -14.93 -31.23
C ARG A 544 4.46 -15.57 -29.84
N PHE A 545 3.51 -15.19 -28.98
CA PHE A 545 3.38 -15.75 -27.64
C PHE A 545 2.84 -17.17 -27.66
N LYS A 546 3.56 -18.10 -27.03
CA LYS A 546 3.23 -19.54 -26.97
C LYS A 546 2.42 -19.90 -25.72
N ALA A 547 2.45 -19.04 -24.71
CA ALA A 547 1.68 -19.20 -23.49
C ALA A 547 1.18 -17.83 -23.01
N ALA A 548 -0.02 -17.79 -22.44
CA ALA A 548 -0.59 -16.60 -21.83
C ALA A 548 -1.29 -16.94 -20.52
N THR A 549 -1.14 -16.04 -19.53
CA THR A 549 -1.89 -16.11 -18.26
C THR A 549 -2.74 -14.86 -18.09
N SER A 550 -4.03 -15.03 -17.85
CA SER A 550 -5.02 -13.96 -17.70
C SER A 550 -5.79 -14.20 -16.39
N GLY A 551 -5.51 -13.43 -15.33
CA GLY A 551 -6.03 -13.62 -13.98
C GLY A 551 -6.84 -12.45 -13.41
#